data_a1627455680f9ad68e7d6c48fb096db2
#
_entry.id   a1627455680f9ad68e7d6c48fb096db2
#
_cell.length_a   1.000
_cell.length_b   1.000
_cell.length_c   1.000
_cell.angle_alpha   90.00
_cell.angle_beta   90.00
_cell.angle_gamma   90.00
#
_symmetry.space_group_name_H-M   'P 1'
#
loop_
_entity.id
_entity.type
_entity.pdbx_description
1 polymer ?
#
loop_
_entity_poly.entity_id
_entity_poly.type
_entity_poly.pdbx_seq_one_letter_code
_entity_poly.pdbx_strand_id
1 'polypeptide(L)'
;IILWLWCLLFTLMIISSWNVNSVRARIENIKSYLLKYKPDILMMQEIKTEDLNFPYDDFSSMDYESHVFGQKSYNGVAIISKGKLKNIRKDLIKDKLKQSRIISAEIEYKKKNIQLINIYTPNGNPVDTEKYDYKKKWLDDLIKQLKYLSKKNQNIILAGDFNIIPSAEDVYNPKSFEDDALFRLEIRKKLREMINLGFNDVYRHFYDTKEGYTFWD
;
A
#
# COMPACT_ATOMS: atom_id res chain seq x y z
N ILE A 1 -18.02 -27.67 39.74
CA ILE A 1 -18.23 -26.33 39.14
C ILE A 1 -17.14 -26.14 38.07
N ILE A 2 -17.51 -26.40 36.83
CA ILE A 2 -16.57 -26.21 35.68
C ILE A 2 -16.77 -24.77 35.20
N LEU A 3 -15.82 -23.91 35.52
CA LEU A 3 -15.71 -22.56 34.98
C LEU A 3 -15.27 -22.67 33.51
N TRP A 4 -16.17 -22.48 32.58
CA TRP A 4 -15.87 -22.22 31.19
C TRP A 4 -15.28 -20.81 31.10
N LEU A 5 -13.93 -20.71 31.11
CA LEU A 5 -13.25 -19.50 30.67
C LEU A 5 -13.50 -19.35 29.17
N TRP A 6 -14.46 -18.53 28.80
CA TRP A 6 -14.56 -18.00 27.44
C TRP A 6 -13.38 -17.07 27.24
N CYS A 7 -12.26 -17.62 26.77
CA CYS A 7 -11.19 -16.82 26.20
C CYS A 7 -11.76 -16.19 24.93
N LEU A 8 -12.23 -14.96 25.03
CA LEU A 8 -12.53 -14.12 23.87
C LEU A 8 -11.20 -13.85 23.19
N LEU A 9 -10.82 -14.76 22.30
CA LEU A 9 -9.76 -14.54 21.32
C LEU A 9 -10.19 -13.39 20.42
N PHE A 10 -9.81 -12.18 20.81
CA PHE A 10 -9.85 -11.04 19.89
C PHE A 10 -8.84 -11.33 18.80
N THR A 11 -9.28 -11.98 17.72
CA THR A 11 -8.46 -12.11 16.53
C THR A 11 -8.26 -10.72 15.97
N LEU A 12 -7.05 -10.18 16.14
CA LEU A 12 -6.62 -8.95 15.50
C LEU A 12 -6.36 -9.26 14.02
N MET A 13 -6.86 -8.40 13.13
CA MET A 13 -6.55 -8.49 11.70
C MET A 13 -5.17 -7.87 11.47
N ILE A 14 -4.26 -8.65 10.92
CA ILE A 14 -2.90 -8.22 10.58
C ILE A 14 -2.86 -7.85 9.10
N ILE A 15 -2.54 -6.59 8.82
CA ILE A 15 -2.36 -6.08 7.46
C ILE A 15 -0.91 -5.65 7.28
N SER A 16 -0.30 -6.13 6.22
CA SER A 16 1.09 -5.79 5.87
C SER A 16 1.14 -5.11 4.50
N SER A 17 2.12 -4.23 4.31
CA SER A 17 2.44 -3.61 3.02
C SER A 17 3.92 -3.80 2.73
N TRP A 18 4.27 -4.20 1.51
CA TRP A 18 5.65 -4.46 1.12
C TRP A 18 5.88 -4.23 -0.38
N ASN A 19 6.78 -3.30 -0.71
CA ASN A 19 7.34 -3.23 -2.06
C ASN A 19 8.32 -4.41 -2.23
N VAL A 20 7.91 -5.40 -3.02
CA VAL A 20 8.64 -6.67 -3.15
C VAL A 20 9.71 -6.64 -4.25
N ASN A 21 9.75 -5.57 -5.04
CA ASN A 21 10.71 -5.43 -6.15
C ASN A 21 10.85 -6.74 -6.97
N SER A 22 9.78 -7.16 -7.61
CA SER A 22 9.54 -8.42 -8.33
C SER A 22 9.09 -9.59 -7.45
N VAL A 23 7.82 -9.94 -7.57
CA VAL A 23 7.21 -11.07 -6.83
C VAL A 23 7.90 -12.38 -7.15
N ARG A 24 8.25 -12.63 -8.42
CA ARG A 24 8.93 -13.88 -8.84
C ARG A 24 10.35 -13.99 -8.30
N ALA A 25 11.09 -12.88 -8.29
CA ALA A 25 12.47 -12.87 -7.77
C ALA A 25 12.51 -13.01 -6.23
N ARG A 26 11.43 -12.66 -5.55
CA ARG A 26 11.33 -12.64 -4.08
C ARG A 26 10.36 -13.66 -3.52
N ILE A 27 9.89 -14.61 -4.34
CA ILE A 27 8.83 -15.54 -3.92
C ILE A 27 9.17 -16.29 -2.64
N GLU A 28 10.39 -16.78 -2.49
CA GLU A 28 10.82 -17.50 -1.27
C GLU A 28 10.89 -16.59 -0.04
N ASN A 29 11.29 -15.34 -0.22
CA ASN A 29 11.27 -14.35 0.86
C ASN A 29 9.83 -14.05 1.29
N ILE A 30 8.92 -13.91 0.33
CA ILE A 30 7.50 -13.63 0.58
C ILE A 30 6.87 -14.83 1.31
N LYS A 31 7.11 -16.06 0.85
CA LYS A 31 6.64 -17.29 1.50
C LYS A 31 7.13 -17.38 2.95
N SER A 32 8.43 -17.14 3.15
CA SER A 32 9.02 -17.12 4.49
C SER A 32 8.37 -16.08 5.42
N TYR A 33 8.09 -14.88 4.87
CA TYR A 33 7.37 -13.83 5.58
C TYR A 33 5.95 -14.27 5.96
N LEU A 34 5.20 -14.84 5.01
CA LEU A 34 3.83 -15.31 5.22
C LEU A 34 3.77 -16.42 6.28
N LEU A 35 4.72 -17.37 6.26
CA LEU A 35 4.81 -18.44 7.25
C LEU A 35 5.11 -17.91 8.66
N LYS A 36 6.01 -16.94 8.75
CA LYS A 36 6.47 -16.38 10.03
C LYS A 36 5.43 -15.46 10.67
N TYR A 37 4.89 -14.51 9.91
CA TYR A 37 4.05 -13.44 10.45
C TYR A 37 2.56 -13.68 10.25
N LYS A 38 2.18 -14.55 9.32
CA LYS A 38 0.80 -14.97 9.03
C LYS A 38 -0.19 -13.81 8.90
N PRO A 39 0.14 -12.74 8.15
CA PRO A 39 -0.78 -11.63 7.99
C PRO A 39 -2.10 -12.12 7.38
N ASP A 40 -3.21 -11.46 7.71
CA ASP A 40 -4.50 -11.73 7.06
C ASP A 40 -4.53 -11.13 5.67
N ILE A 41 -3.80 -10.01 5.47
CA ILE A 41 -3.70 -9.30 4.20
C ILE A 41 -2.25 -8.86 3.99
N LEU A 42 -1.71 -9.10 2.80
CA LEU A 42 -0.46 -8.51 2.34
C LEU A 42 -0.71 -7.71 1.06
N MET A 43 -0.41 -6.42 1.10
CA MET A 43 -0.44 -5.50 -0.02
C MET A 43 0.96 -5.40 -0.62
N MET A 44 1.12 -5.81 -1.88
CA MET A 44 2.42 -5.81 -2.56
C MET A 44 2.50 -4.74 -3.63
N GLN A 45 3.67 -4.12 -3.77
CA GLN A 45 3.99 -3.17 -4.82
C GLN A 45 5.21 -3.67 -5.61
N GLU A 46 5.36 -3.16 -6.83
CA GLU A 46 6.41 -3.57 -7.78
C GLU A 46 6.44 -5.09 -8.02
N ILE A 47 5.28 -5.71 -8.24
CA ILE A 47 5.25 -7.14 -8.53
C ILE A 47 5.94 -7.50 -9.85
N LYS A 48 6.09 -6.54 -10.78
CA LYS A 48 6.86 -6.62 -12.04
C LYS A 48 6.50 -7.83 -12.91
N THR A 49 5.24 -8.23 -12.91
CA THR A 49 4.69 -9.32 -13.70
C THR A 49 3.29 -9.00 -14.18
N GLU A 50 2.90 -9.57 -15.31
CA GLU A 50 1.52 -9.49 -15.81
C GLU A 50 0.62 -10.42 -14.98
N ASP A 51 -0.69 -10.17 -14.99
CA ASP A 51 -1.67 -10.97 -14.25
C ASP A 51 -1.53 -12.46 -14.56
N LEU A 52 -1.39 -12.84 -15.84
CA LEU A 52 -1.28 -14.24 -16.27
C LEU A 52 -0.02 -14.97 -15.76
N ASN A 53 1.03 -14.23 -15.46
CA ASN A 53 2.33 -14.77 -15.05
C ASN A 53 2.59 -14.61 -13.53
N PHE A 54 1.56 -14.21 -12.79
CA PHE A 54 1.65 -14.09 -11.34
C PHE A 54 1.66 -15.48 -10.70
N PRO A 55 2.46 -15.74 -9.67
CA PRO A 55 2.59 -17.07 -9.04
C PRO A 55 1.41 -17.40 -8.12
N TYR A 56 0.21 -17.56 -8.67
CA TYR A 56 -1.01 -17.81 -7.90
C TYR A 56 -0.93 -19.07 -7.05
N ASP A 57 -0.32 -20.15 -7.58
CA ASP A 57 -0.24 -21.45 -6.89
C ASP A 57 0.60 -21.37 -5.62
N ASP A 58 1.66 -20.54 -5.61
CA ASP A 58 2.47 -20.33 -4.43
C ASP A 58 1.66 -19.72 -3.27
N PHE A 59 0.73 -18.83 -3.56
CA PHE A 59 -0.10 -18.20 -2.55
C PHE A 59 -1.31 -19.06 -2.17
N SER A 60 -1.96 -19.68 -3.12
CA SER A 60 -3.13 -20.54 -2.87
C SER A 60 -2.76 -21.77 -2.04
N SER A 61 -1.55 -22.32 -2.22
CA SER A 61 -1.04 -23.42 -1.38
C SER A 61 -0.83 -23.03 0.09
N MET A 62 -0.86 -21.73 0.41
CA MET A 62 -0.74 -21.16 1.75
C MET A 62 -2.05 -20.54 2.26
N ASP A 63 -3.19 -20.91 1.64
CA ASP A 63 -4.54 -20.40 1.96
C ASP A 63 -4.73 -18.89 1.73
N TYR A 64 -4.02 -18.31 0.74
CA TYR A 64 -4.22 -16.92 0.33
C TYR A 64 -4.86 -16.83 -1.06
N GLU A 65 -5.92 -16.04 -1.17
CA GLU A 65 -6.48 -15.60 -2.45
C GLU A 65 -5.70 -14.37 -2.94
N SER A 66 -5.42 -14.31 -4.25
CA SER A 66 -4.61 -13.24 -4.87
C SER A 66 -5.44 -12.40 -5.82
N HIS A 67 -5.42 -11.09 -5.64
CA HIS A 67 -6.01 -10.10 -6.53
C HIS A 67 -4.91 -9.22 -7.10
N VAL A 68 -4.71 -9.28 -8.41
CA VAL A 68 -3.53 -8.76 -9.09
C VAL A 68 -3.92 -7.71 -10.11
N PHE A 69 -3.16 -6.63 -10.16
CA PHE A 69 -3.14 -5.68 -11.25
C PHE A 69 -1.70 -5.53 -11.72
N GLY A 70 -1.33 -6.42 -12.64
CA GLY A 70 0.03 -6.60 -13.11
C GLY A 70 0.41 -5.72 -14.29
N GLN A 71 1.70 -5.60 -14.51
CA GLN A 71 2.29 -4.95 -15.66
C GLN A 71 3.64 -5.62 -15.98
N LYS A 72 3.94 -5.77 -17.27
CA LYS A 72 5.18 -6.40 -17.72
C LYS A 72 6.39 -5.57 -17.31
N SER A 73 7.38 -6.21 -16.72
CA SER A 73 8.72 -5.69 -16.41
C SER A 73 8.80 -4.64 -15.30
N TYR A 74 7.80 -3.82 -15.06
CA TYR A 74 7.82 -2.77 -14.02
C TYR A 74 6.41 -2.53 -13.48
N ASN A 75 6.30 -1.75 -12.39
CA ASN A 75 5.03 -1.49 -11.68
C ASN A 75 4.32 -2.77 -11.22
N GLY A 76 3.00 -2.71 -11.17
CA GLY A 76 2.14 -3.79 -10.71
C GLY A 76 1.93 -3.79 -9.20
N VAL A 77 0.68 -3.98 -8.80
CA VAL A 77 0.25 -4.07 -7.40
C VAL A 77 -0.61 -5.31 -7.21
N ALA A 78 -0.58 -5.88 -6.02
CA ALA A 78 -1.43 -7.01 -5.67
C ALA A 78 -1.89 -6.93 -4.21
N ILE A 79 -3.05 -7.49 -3.93
CA ILE A 79 -3.54 -7.75 -2.58
C ILE A 79 -3.73 -9.26 -2.47
N ILE A 80 -3.05 -9.89 -1.52
CA ILE A 80 -3.31 -11.28 -1.16
C ILE A 80 -3.95 -11.33 0.22
N SER A 81 -4.93 -12.20 0.41
CA SER A 81 -5.69 -12.27 1.66
C SER A 81 -6.17 -13.68 1.99
N LYS A 82 -6.25 -13.99 3.29
CA LYS A 82 -6.91 -15.20 3.79
C LYS A 82 -8.43 -15.09 3.75
N GLY A 83 -8.94 -13.87 3.95
CA GLY A 83 -10.36 -13.59 3.90
C GLY A 83 -10.82 -13.23 2.49
N LYS A 84 -12.07 -13.55 2.17
CA LYS A 84 -12.67 -13.19 0.88
C LYS A 84 -12.78 -11.68 0.72
N LEU A 85 -12.18 -11.14 -0.34
CA LEU A 85 -12.32 -9.75 -0.73
C LEU A 85 -13.51 -9.56 -1.67
N LYS A 86 -14.12 -8.37 -1.61
CA LYS A 86 -15.25 -7.96 -2.46
C LYS A 86 -14.91 -6.65 -3.18
N ASN A 87 -15.67 -6.32 -4.20
CA ASN A 87 -15.59 -5.03 -4.90
C ASN A 87 -14.18 -4.63 -5.33
N ILE A 88 -13.44 -5.60 -5.90
CA ILE A 88 -12.07 -5.37 -6.39
C ILE A 88 -12.11 -4.38 -7.56
N ARG A 89 -11.32 -3.31 -7.46
CA ARG A 89 -11.23 -2.28 -8.49
C ARG A 89 -9.77 -1.97 -8.84
N LYS A 90 -9.50 -1.88 -10.13
CA LYS A 90 -8.20 -1.51 -10.71
C LYS A 90 -8.25 -0.10 -11.36
N ASP A 91 -9.38 0.56 -11.27
CA ASP A 91 -9.72 1.83 -11.93
C ASP A 91 -10.10 2.95 -10.95
N LEU A 92 -9.59 2.88 -9.71
CA LEU A 92 -9.93 3.87 -8.67
C LEU A 92 -9.54 5.29 -9.07
N ILE A 93 -8.45 5.43 -9.81
CA ILE A 93 -8.06 6.65 -10.53
C ILE A 93 -7.86 6.35 -12.02
N LYS A 94 -8.19 7.33 -12.87
CA LYS A 94 -7.96 7.24 -14.33
C LYS A 94 -6.53 7.64 -14.64
N ASP A 95 -5.64 6.66 -14.70
CA ASP A 95 -4.25 6.91 -15.08
C ASP A 95 -4.12 7.05 -16.61
N LYS A 96 -3.61 8.22 -17.07
CA LYS A 96 -3.38 8.49 -18.49
C LYS A 96 -2.37 7.54 -19.13
N LEU A 97 -1.35 7.12 -18.37
CA LEU A 97 -0.31 6.20 -18.84
C LEU A 97 -0.72 4.73 -18.67
N LYS A 98 -1.93 4.46 -18.14
CA LYS A 98 -2.48 3.11 -17.90
C LYS A 98 -1.51 2.22 -17.12
N GLN A 99 -0.77 2.78 -16.17
CA GLN A 99 0.16 2.04 -15.34
C GLN A 99 -0.59 1.34 -14.19
N SER A 100 -0.16 0.12 -13.88
CA SER A 100 -0.75 -0.70 -12.81
C SER A 100 -0.20 -0.27 -11.45
N ARG A 101 -0.78 0.79 -10.86
CA ARG A 101 -0.26 1.44 -9.65
C ARG A 101 -1.24 1.49 -8.49
N ILE A 102 -2.50 1.09 -8.69
CA ILE A 102 -3.52 1.15 -7.65
C ILE A 102 -4.50 0.00 -7.81
N ILE A 103 -4.76 -0.70 -6.73
CA ILE A 103 -5.82 -1.69 -6.62
C ILE A 103 -6.55 -1.50 -5.31
N SER A 104 -7.85 -1.59 -5.33
CA SER A 104 -8.65 -1.52 -4.12
C SER A 104 -9.60 -2.70 -4.01
N ALA A 105 -9.97 -3.03 -2.78
CA ALA A 105 -10.92 -4.09 -2.45
C ALA A 105 -11.65 -3.73 -1.17
N GLU A 106 -12.69 -4.46 -0.84
CA GLU A 106 -13.39 -4.37 0.44
C GLU A 106 -13.27 -5.67 1.21
N ILE A 107 -13.07 -5.57 2.51
CA ILE A 107 -13.14 -6.70 3.44
C ILE A 107 -14.11 -6.40 4.56
N GLU A 108 -14.86 -7.42 4.98
CA GLU A 108 -15.69 -7.33 6.17
C GLU A 108 -14.90 -7.78 7.41
N TYR A 109 -14.80 -6.90 8.40
CA TYR A 109 -14.18 -7.21 9.68
C TYR A 109 -15.04 -6.70 10.83
N LYS A 110 -15.42 -7.58 11.76
CA LYS A 110 -16.30 -7.26 12.91
C LYS A 110 -17.58 -6.52 12.49
N LYS A 111 -18.24 -7.00 11.44
CA LYS A 111 -19.46 -6.42 10.84
C LYS A 111 -19.28 -4.99 10.28
N LYS A 112 -18.05 -4.56 10.05
CA LYS A 112 -17.74 -3.30 9.35
C LYS A 112 -17.09 -3.60 8.03
N ASN A 113 -17.50 -2.91 6.97
CA ASN A 113 -16.79 -2.93 5.72
C ASN A 113 -15.59 -1.98 5.79
N ILE A 114 -14.42 -2.49 5.42
CA ILE A 114 -13.17 -1.74 5.35
C ILE A 114 -12.77 -1.68 3.89
N GLN A 115 -12.57 -0.48 3.38
CA GLN A 115 -11.99 -0.25 2.05
C GLN A 115 -10.47 -0.34 2.15
N LEU A 116 -9.89 -1.30 1.47
CA LEU A 116 -8.45 -1.45 1.30
C LEU A 116 -8.02 -0.76 0.01
N ILE A 117 -6.98 0.06 0.06
CA ILE A 117 -6.41 0.72 -1.11
C ILE A 117 -4.90 0.51 -1.08
N ASN A 118 -4.40 -0.26 -2.03
CA ASN A 118 -2.97 -0.51 -2.22
C ASN A 118 -2.44 0.37 -3.34
N ILE A 119 -1.43 1.19 -3.06
CA ILE A 119 -0.85 2.13 -4.03
C ILE A 119 0.65 1.89 -4.24
N TYR A 120 1.08 2.18 -5.46
CA TYR A 120 2.47 2.36 -5.84
C TYR A 120 2.60 3.71 -6.54
N THR A 121 2.89 4.76 -5.77
CA THR A 121 3.01 6.13 -6.27
C THR A 121 4.18 6.24 -7.25
N PRO A 122 4.06 6.98 -8.36
CA PRO A 122 5.20 7.24 -9.24
C PRO A 122 6.41 7.80 -8.48
N ASN A 123 7.62 7.32 -8.79
CA ASN A 123 8.85 7.84 -8.19
C ASN A 123 9.03 9.34 -8.50
N GLY A 124 8.91 9.72 -9.77
CA GLY A 124 8.92 11.12 -10.20
C GLY A 124 10.30 11.70 -10.50
N ASN A 125 11.37 10.94 -10.28
CA ASN A 125 12.71 11.42 -10.63
C ASN A 125 13.04 11.30 -12.12
N PRO A 126 13.85 12.21 -12.67
CA PRO A 126 14.34 13.44 -12.07
C PRO A 126 13.23 14.50 -11.92
N VAL A 127 13.40 15.44 -10.99
CA VAL A 127 12.53 16.62 -10.88
C VAL A 127 12.58 17.46 -12.17
N ASP A 128 11.60 18.34 -12.36
CA ASP A 128 11.48 19.22 -13.53
C ASP A 128 11.39 18.46 -14.87
N THR A 129 10.82 17.25 -14.85
CA THR A 129 10.57 16.41 -16.01
C THR A 129 9.10 15.98 -16.10
N GLU A 130 8.69 15.43 -17.25
CA GLU A 130 7.36 14.84 -17.42
C GLU A 130 7.05 13.73 -16.39
N LYS A 131 8.08 13.03 -15.89
CA LYS A 131 7.92 12.03 -14.83
C LYS A 131 7.48 12.67 -13.52
N TYR A 132 8.05 13.84 -13.21
CA TYR A 132 7.70 14.60 -12.02
C TYR A 132 6.29 15.18 -12.12
N ASP A 133 5.94 15.74 -13.28
CA ASP A 133 4.59 16.24 -13.55
C ASP A 133 3.55 15.12 -13.50
N TYR A 134 3.88 13.95 -14.01
CA TYR A 134 3.04 12.76 -13.90
C TYR A 134 2.81 12.38 -12.43
N LYS A 135 3.86 12.36 -11.59
CA LYS A 135 3.73 12.10 -10.15
C LYS A 135 2.78 13.09 -9.48
N LYS A 136 2.95 14.39 -9.73
CA LYS A 136 2.09 15.44 -9.15
C LYS A 136 0.63 15.22 -9.54
N LYS A 137 0.38 15.01 -10.83
CA LYS A 137 -0.97 14.78 -11.35
C LYS A 137 -1.60 13.51 -10.77
N TRP A 138 -0.83 12.43 -10.68
CA TRP A 138 -1.28 11.16 -10.12
C TRP A 138 -1.70 11.31 -8.65
N LEU A 139 -0.92 12.05 -7.86
CA LEU A 139 -1.24 12.37 -6.47
C LEU A 139 -2.49 13.25 -6.35
N ASP A 140 -2.68 14.23 -7.24
CA ASP A 140 -3.90 15.05 -7.27
C ASP A 140 -5.15 14.20 -7.54
N ASP A 141 -5.06 13.27 -8.48
CA ASP A 141 -6.17 12.38 -8.80
C ASP A 141 -6.47 11.42 -7.63
N LEU A 142 -5.42 10.92 -6.95
CA LEU A 142 -5.59 10.12 -5.73
C LEU A 142 -6.29 10.92 -4.63
N ILE A 143 -5.81 12.13 -4.32
CA ILE A 143 -6.40 13.01 -3.29
C ILE A 143 -7.88 13.30 -3.60
N LYS A 144 -8.19 13.60 -4.85
CA LYS A 144 -9.57 13.82 -5.29
C LYS A 144 -10.46 12.61 -5.00
N GLN A 145 -9.94 11.41 -5.28
CA GLN A 145 -10.67 10.17 -5.03
C GLN A 145 -10.82 9.88 -3.53
N LEU A 146 -9.76 10.08 -2.75
CA LEU A 146 -9.81 9.92 -1.29
C LEU A 146 -10.81 10.89 -0.64
N LYS A 147 -10.84 12.14 -1.11
CA LYS A 147 -11.83 13.14 -0.67
C LYS A 147 -13.28 12.72 -0.97
N TYR A 148 -13.51 12.06 -2.11
CA TYR A 148 -14.83 11.49 -2.42
C TYR A 148 -15.19 10.33 -1.49
N LEU A 149 -14.24 9.41 -1.25
CA LEU A 149 -14.46 8.24 -0.40
C LEU A 149 -14.64 8.62 1.08
N SER A 150 -13.85 9.55 1.60
CA SER A 150 -13.96 9.99 3.01
C SER A 150 -15.33 10.60 3.34
N LYS A 151 -15.96 11.27 2.37
CA LYS A 151 -17.32 11.81 2.55
C LYS A 151 -18.39 10.72 2.67
N LYS A 152 -18.11 9.49 2.27
CA LYS A 152 -19.03 8.35 2.39
C LYS A 152 -18.92 7.64 3.74
N ASN A 153 -18.18 8.16 4.69
CA ASN A 153 -17.90 7.55 6.01
C ASN A 153 -17.41 6.10 5.91
N GLN A 154 -16.60 5.80 4.90
CA GLN A 154 -15.99 4.49 4.75
C GLN A 154 -14.76 4.37 5.64
N ASN A 155 -14.63 3.23 6.32
CA ASN A 155 -13.37 2.88 6.97
C ASN A 155 -12.35 2.57 5.87
N ILE A 156 -11.33 3.37 5.74
CA ILE A 156 -10.35 3.26 4.66
C ILE A 156 -8.99 2.93 5.25
N ILE A 157 -8.33 1.93 4.70
CA ILE A 157 -6.91 1.65 4.90
C ILE A 157 -6.21 1.92 3.58
N LEU A 158 -5.42 2.98 3.56
CA LEU A 158 -4.55 3.35 2.46
C LEU A 158 -3.13 2.92 2.82
N ALA A 159 -2.58 1.96 2.09
CA ALA A 159 -1.24 1.47 2.30
C ALA A 159 -0.51 1.27 0.98
N GLY A 160 0.79 1.12 1.03
CA GLY A 160 1.61 0.91 -0.16
C GLY A 160 2.91 1.68 -0.13
N ASP A 161 3.53 1.80 -1.30
CA ASP A 161 4.71 2.61 -1.51
C ASP A 161 4.29 4.01 -1.97
N PHE A 162 4.37 4.96 -1.06
CA PHE A 162 3.98 6.35 -1.33
C PHE A 162 5.01 7.10 -2.17
N ASN A 163 6.27 6.65 -2.22
CA ASN A 163 7.37 7.39 -2.82
C ASN A 163 7.40 8.86 -2.34
N ILE A 164 7.13 9.08 -1.05
CA ILE A 164 7.18 10.37 -0.37
C ILE A 164 7.94 10.20 0.94
N ILE A 165 8.91 11.04 1.17
CA ILE A 165 9.60 11.19 2.45
C ILE A 165 8.86 12.29 3.21
N PRO A 166 8.10 11.97 4.29
CA PRO A 166 7.25 12.95 4.98
C PRO A 166 8.04 14.07 5.66
N SER A 167 9.13 13.70 6.33
CA SER A 167 9.98 14.62 7.09
C SER A 167 11.44 14.15 7.08
N ALA A 168 12.34 14.93 7.65
CA ALA A 168 13.77 14.58 7.73
C ALA A 168 14.02 13.35 8.60
N GLU A 169 13.15 13.10 9.58
CA GLU A 169 13.24 11.95 10.49
C GLU A 169 12.85 10.62 9.81
N ASP A 170 12.28 10.68 8.60
CA ASP A 170 11.86 9.50 7.84
C ASP A 170 12.93 9.00 6.87
N VAL A 171 14.11 9.60 6.87
CA VAL A 171 15.23 9.23 6.00
C VAL A 171 16.56 9.33 6.73
N TYR A 172 17.44 8.34 6.53
CA TYR A 172 18.74 8.28 7.21
C TYR A 172 19.66 9.47 6.90
N ASN A 173 19.70 9.94 5.66
CA ASN A 173 20.49 11.09 5.23
C ASN A 173 19.62 12.09 4.46
N PRO A 174 18.96 13.05 5.14
CA PRO A 174 18.08 14.01 4.49
C PRO A 174 18.76 14.86 3.40
N LYS A 175 20.03 15.17 3.57
CA LYS A 175 20.78 16.00 2.61
C LYS A 175 20.90 15.35 1.23
N SER A 176 21.01 14.03 1.16
CA SER A 176 21.08 13.31 -0.12
C SER A 176 19.76 13.31 -0.90
N PHE A 177 18.66 13.73 -0.26
CA PHE A 177 17.32 13.77 -0.86
C PHE A 177 16.78 15.19 -1.09
N GLU A 178 17.57 16.25 -0.83
CA GLU A 178 17.09 17.64 -0.96
C GLU A 178 16.52 17.95 -2.36
N ASP A 179 17.15 17.42 -3.40
CA ASP A 179 16.72 17.59 -4.79
C ASP A 179 15.91 16.41 -5.33
N ASP A 180 15.62 15.42 -4.50
CA ASP A 180 14.89 14.23 -4.90
C ASP A 180 13.36 14.49 -4.95
N ALA A 181 12.70 13.90 -5.95
CA ALA A 181 11.26 13.98 -6.13
C ALA A 181 10.44 13.45 -4.93
N LEU A 182 11.03 12.60 -4.09
CA LEU A 182 10.39 12.05 -2.90
C LEU A 182 10.32 13.07 -1.76
N PHE A 183 11.27 14.03 -1.73
CA PHE A 183 11.43 14.95 -0.60
C PHE A 183 11.03 16.41 -0.91
N ARG A 184 10.67 16.73 -2.16
CA ARG A 184 10.24 18.08 -2.56
C ARG A 184 9.04 18.53 -1.71
N LEU A 185 9.07 19.80 -1.30
CA LEU A 185 8.05 20.38 -0.43
C LEU A 185 6.64 20.24 -0.99
N GLU A 186 6.46 20.43 -2.30
CA GLU A 186 5.14 20.29 -2.94
C GLU A 186 4.62 18.85 -2.87
N ILE A 187 5.49 17.83 -2.93
CA ILE A 187 5.12 16.42 -2.77
C ILE A 187 4.75 16.10 -1.33
N ARG A 188 5.52 16.60 -0.36
CA ARG A 188 5.19 16.48 1.07
C ARG A 188 3.86 17.17 1.43
N LYS A 189 3.56 18.30 0.78
CA LYS A 189 2.25 18.98 0.92
C LYS A 189 1.09 18.08 0.46
N LYS A 190 1.26 17.26 -0.60
CA LYS A 190 0.25 16.31 -1.05
C LYS A 190 -0.06 15.24 0.00
N LEU A 191 0.97 14.71 0.68
CA LEU A 191 0.75 13.77 1.79
C LEU A 191 0.00 14.44 2.94
N ARG A 192 0.38 15.68 3.30
CA ARG A 192 -0.32 16.44 4.33
C ARG A 192 -1.78 16.73 3.97
N GLU A 193 -2.05 16.96 2.69
CA GLU A 193 -3.43 17.12 2.20
C GLU A 193 -4.24 15.83 2.40
N MET A 194 -3.66 14.64 2.13
CA MET A 194 -4.31 13.36 2.42
C MET A 194 -4.62 13.21 3.92
N ILE A 195 -3.64 13.50 4.80
CA ILE A 195 -3.84 13.45 6.25
C ILE A 195 -4.97 14.40 6.67
N ASN A 196 -5.02 15.61 6.11
CA ASN A 196 -6.07 16.60 6.42
C ASN A 196 -7.48 16.17 5.95
N LEU A 197 -7.62 15.13 5.13
CA LEU A 197 -8.91 14.51 4.83
C LEU A 197 -9.46 13.63 5.97
N GLY A 198 -8.70 13.48 7.07
CA GLY A 198 -9.06 12.66 8.22
C GLY A 198 -8.32 11.32 8.31
N PHE A 199 -7.27 11.14 7.48
CA PHE A 199 -6.38 9.98 7.62
C PHE A 199 -5.37 10.20 8.74
N ASN A 200 -4.97 9.10 9.38
CA ASN A 200 -3.90 9.11 10.37
C ASN A 200 -2.69 8.35 9.82
N ASP A 201 -1.52 8.94 9.95
CA ASP A 201 -0.27 8.20 9.81
C ASP A 201 -0.13 7.28 11.02
N VAL A 202 -0.31 5.98 10.79
CA VAL A 202 -0.36 5.00 11.87
C VAL A 202 0.99 4.90 12.59
N TYR A 203 2.11 4.99 11.85
CA TYR A 203 3.42 4.94 12.49
C TYR A 203 3.64 6.16 13.38
N ARG A 204 3.37 7.36 12.87
CA ARG A 204 3.52 8.62 13.63
C ARG A 204 2.52 8.75 14.77
N HIS A 205 1.36 8.11 14.67
CA HIS A 205 0.39 8.05 15.76
C HIS A 205 0.94 7.31 17.00
N PHE A 206 1.73 6.25 16.79
CA PHE A 206 2.29 5.45 17.90
C PHE A 206 3.73 5.83 18.26
N TYR A 207 4.49 6.43 17.33
CA TYR A 207 5.92 6.70 17.45
C TYR A 207 6.26 8.11 16.94
N ASP A 208 5.81 9.13 17.67
CA ASP A 208 5.85 10.52 17.24
C ASP A 208 7.27 11.03 16.91
N THR A 209 8.27 10.64 17.71
CA THR A 209 9.67 11.14 17.60
C THR A 209 10.68 10.09 17.17
N LYS A 210 10.25 8.85 16.86
CA LYS A 210 11.17 7.78 16.45
C LYS A 210 11.48 7.85 14.97
N GLU A 211 12.75 7.60 14.61
CA GLU A 211 13.15 7.26 13.26
C GLU A 211 12.30 6.09 12.72
N GLY A 212 11.78 6.25 11.52
CA GLY A 212 10.84 5.31 10.92
C GLY A 212 11.24 4.98 9.48
N TYR A 213 12.49 4.55 9.29
CA TYR A 213 12.98 4.22 7.95
C TYR A 213 12.24 3.01 7.40
N THR A 214 11.68 3.16 6.21
CA THR A 214 10.96 2.10 5.50
C THR A 214 11.55 1.81 4.12
N PHE A 215 12.60 2.53 3.74
CA PHE A 215 13.33 2.37 2.49
C PHE A 215 14.78 1.98 2.78
N TRP A 216 15.28 0.95 2.07
CA TRP A 216 16.62 0.42 2.20
C TRP A 216 17.18 0.15 0.80
N ASP A 217 18.36 0.70 0.48
CA ASP A 217 19.12 0.42 -0.74
C ASP A 217 19.93 -0.87 -0.62
#